data_d094b914c865cd0319406851ff3ac640
#
_entry.id   d094b914c865cd0319406851ff3ac640
#
_cell.length_a   1.000
_cell.length_b   1.000
_cell.length_c   1.000
_cell.angle_alpha   90.00
_cell.angle_beta   90.00
_cell.angle_gamma   90.00
#
_symmetry.space_group_name_H-M   'P 1'
#
loop_
_entity.id
_entity.type
_entity.pdbx_description
1 polymer ?
#
loop_
_entity_poly.entity_id
_entity_poly.type
_entity_poly.pdbx_seq_one_letter_code
_entity_poly.pdbx_strand_id
1 'polypeptide(L)'
;MLLCVATTSCFTGVESTPRVTARDVERALSSKHEPQSSLLNLVPDSVPAWQEGKQFYVCDDQARMLMSRSASYDIDTLHLGHRMVTYAGYSTGDLLDNRPSINLRFASGRDTLLYRTGKTMQQFSPSFSIPLFIDMDLVAQAHRQLAGRELYIMSPIWYDRSSEQMLTGRHYVRVRIDSVQPGNKVLPLRVLFTALDGGEHAMVWVATDRTMRDRGIDALFVERDPRADHRDISDATWRLIINGKVAEDMTKQECRLALGSPKRITPIHDQSGLREYWYYDGGAYLFFVDGLLKRFRL
;
A
#
# COMPACT_ATOMS: atom_id res chain seq x y z
N MET A 1 -22.74 80.30 15.84
CA MET A 1 -22.46 79.68 14.55
C MET A 1 -21.36 78.64 14.79
N LEU A 2 -21.76 77.39 15.03
CA LEU A 2 -20.84 76.33 15.41
C LEU A 2 -20.71 75.38 14.23
N LEU A 3 -19.52 75.25 13.70
CA LEU A 3 -19.24 74.37 12.53
C LEU A 3 -18.92 72.96 13.05
N CYS A 4 -19.77 71.96 12.75
CA CYS A 4 -19.49 70.57 12.97
C CYS A 4 -18.67 70.02 11.78
N VAL A 5 -17.44 69.62 12.03
CA VAL A 5 -16.62 68.86 11.07
C VAL A 5 -16.90 67.39 11.35
N ALA A 6 -17.52 66.71 10.38
CA ALA A 6 -17.70 65.26 10.41
C ALA A 6 -16.44 64.61 9.85
N THR A 7 -15.69 63.86 10.68
CA THR A 7 -14.58 63.00 10.24
C THR A 7 -15.16 61.65 9.86
N THR A 8 -15.16 61.32 8.57
CA THR A 8 -15.40 59.96 8.07
C THR A 8 -14.17 59.13 8.32
N SER A 9 -14.28 58.20 9.29
CA SER A 9 -13.28 57.15 9.53
C SER A 9 -13.45 56.03 8.48
N CYS A 10 -12.49 55.89 7.57
CA CYS A 10 -12.40 54.73 6.72
C CYS A 10 -12.01 53.53 7.56
N PHE A 11 -12.92 52.62 7.77
CA PHE A 11 -12.67 51.33 8.40
C PHE A 11 -12.02 50.41 7.34
N THR A 12 -10.70 50.33 7.31
CA THR A 12 -10.01 49.26 6.57
C THR A 12 -10.12 47.99 7.39
N GLY A 13 -11.10 47.16 7.08
CA GLY A 13 -11.24 45.83 7.64
C GLY A 13 -10.06 44.98 7.18
N VAL A 14 -9.08 44.78 8.04
CA VAL A 14 -8.09 43.72 7.87
C VAL A 14 -8.84 42.43 8.19
N GLU A 15 -9.21 41.66 7.17
CA GLU A 15 -9.68 40.28 7.36
C GLU A 15 -8.55 39.48 8.01
N SER A 16 -8.67 39.26 9.31
CA SER A 16 -7.78 38.36 10.03
C SER A 16 -8.09 36.92 9.62
N THR A 17 -7.21 36.31 8.86
CA THR A 17 -7.23 34.85 8.63
C THR A 17 -7.31 34.16 9.98
N PRO A 18 -8.28 33.26 10.20
CA PRO A 18 -8.40 32.55 11.48
C PRO A 18 -7.08 31.85 11.79
N ARG A 19 -6.48 32.17 12.93
CA ARG A 19 -5.29 31.47 13.40
C ARG A 19 -5.62 30.01 13.63
N VAL A 20 -4.97 29.11 12.89
CA VAL A 20 -5.02 27.67 13.17
C VAL A 20 -4.44 27.45 14.55
N THR A 21 -5.26 27.01 15.49
CA THR A 21 -4.84 26.72 16.87
C THR A 21 -4.28 25.30 16.98
N ALA A 22 -3.46 25.04 18.02
CA ALA A 22 -2.97 23.69 18.28
C ALA A 22 -4.13 22.68 18.43
N ARG A 23 -5.30 23.12 18.96
CA ARG A 23 -6.52 22.31 19.04
C ARG A 23 -7.13 22.00 17.67
N ASP A 24 -7.03 22.90 16.69
CA ASP A 24 -7.52 22.64 15.33
C ASP A 24 -6.63 21.65 14.61
N VAL A 25 -5.31 21.73 14.83
CA VAL A 25 -4.34 20.72 14.35
C VAL A 25 -4.58 19.37 15.04
N GLU A 26 -4.78 19.35 16.34
CA GLU A 26 -5.05 18.13 17.11
C GLU A 26 -6.40 17.49 16.71
N ARG A 27 -7.44 18.32 16.46
CA ARG A 27 -8.73 17.85 15.94
C ARG A 27 -8.61 17.33 14.51
N ALA A 28 -7.83 17.98 13.64
CA ALA A 28 -7.55 17.51 12.30
C ALA A 28 -6.70 16.24 12.28
N LEU A 29 -5.80 16.06 13.24
CA LEU A 29 -5.03 14.85 13.44
C LEU A 29 -5.89 13.73 14.06
N SER A 30 -6.80 14.07 14.99
CA SER A 30 -7.72 13.11 15.62
C SER A 30 -8.83 12.64 14.66
N SER A 31 -9.35 13.53 13.81
CA SER A 31 -10.34 13.16 12.80
C SER A 31 -9.77 12.27 11.68
N LYS A 32 -8.44 12.21 11.55
CA LYS A 32 -7.75 11.25 10.66
C LYS A 32 -7.57 9.86 11.27
N HIS A 33 -7.96 9.66 12.53
CA HIS A 33 -7.81 8.38 13.24
C HIS A 33 -9.10 7.98 13.96
N GLU A 34 -10.22 7.85 13.25
CA GLU A 34 -11.08 6.73 13.59
C GLU A 34 -10.32 5.48 13.16
N PRO A 35 -10.16 4.48 14.06
CA PRO A 35 -9.66 3.18 13.65
C PRO A 35 -10.73 2.57 12.74
N GLN A 36 -10.65 2.83 11.43
CA GLN A 36 -11.31 1.99 10.44
C GLN A 36 -10.83 0.59 10.76
N SER A 37 -11.75 -0.33 11.06
CA SER A 37 -11.39 -1.73 11.21
C SER A 37 -10.62 -2.12 9.97
N SER A 38 -9.33 -2.46 10.14
CA SER A 38 -8.50 -2.82 8.99
C SER A 38 -9.16 -3.98 8.27
N LEU A 39 -9.20 -3.91 6.94
CA LEU A 39 -9.70 -5.00 6.08
C LEU A 39 -8.95 -6.31 6.34
N LEU A 40 -7.75 -6.21 6.89
CA LEU A 40 -6.85 -7.33 7.11
C LEU A 40 -6.18 -7.21 8.49
N ASN A 41 -6.43 -8.19 9.34
CA ASN A 41 -5.75 -8.33 10.62
C ASN A 41 -4.94 -9.63 10.63
N LEU A 42 -3.62 -9.53 10.47
CA LEU A 42 -2.70 -10.65 10.48
C LEU A 42 -2.03 -10.77 11.84
N VAL A 43 -2.07 -11.96 12.40
CA VAL A 43 -1.41 -12.29 13.66
C VAL A 43 -0.31 -13.32 13.38
N PRO A 44 0.96 -12.89 13.37
CA PRO A 44 2.08 -13.81 13.20
C PRO A 44 2.33 -14.60 14.47
N ASP A 45 2.69 -15.87 14.30
CA ASP A 45 3.17 -16.69 15.40
C ASP A 45 4.64 -16.38 15.69
N SER A 46 4.99 -16.32 16.96
CA SER A 46 6.41 -16.24 17.37
C SER A 46 7.11 -17.59 17.20
N VAL A 47 8.43 -17.57 16.96
CA VAL A 47 9.23 -18.81 16.76
C VAL A 47 9.03 -19.85 17.85
N PRO A 48 8.94 -19.49 19.15
CA PRO A 48 8.65 -20.47 20.21
C PRO A 48 7.31 -21.21 20.04
N ALA A 49 6.35 -20.65 19.33
CA ALA A 49 5.03 -21.25 19.08
C ALA A 49 4.97 -22.03 17.77
N TRP A 50 6.02 -21.99 16.94
CA TRP A 50 6.02 -22.70 15.68
C TRP A 50 5.97 -24.22 15.87
N GLN A 51 5.05 -24.85 15.17
CA GLN A 51 4.91 -26.31 15.15
C GLN A 51 5.66 -26.91 13.96
N GLU A 52 6.22 -28.09 14.12
CA GLU A 52 6.74 -28.87 12.98
C GLU A 52 5.64 -29.08 11.95
N GLY A 53 5.97 -28.94 10.68
CA GLY A 53 4.99 -28.94 9.59
C GLY A 53 4.56 -27.55 9.11
N LYS A 54 4.87 -26.46 9.86
CA LYS A 54 4.60 -25.09 9.41
C LYS A 54 5.27 -24.82 8.07
N GLN A 55 4.54 -24.22 7.13
CA GLN A 55 4.99 -24.03 5.76
C GLN A 55 5.42 -22.60 5.48
N PHE A 56 6.46 -22.49 4.67
CA PHE A 56 6.94 -21.21 4.15
C PHE A 56 7.13 -21.30 2.65
N TYR A 57 6.77 -20.24 1.94
CA TYR A 57 7.08 -20.06 0.54
C TYR A 57 8.38 -19.25 0.40
N VAL A 58 9.35 -19.79 -0.34
CA VAL A 58 10.60 -19.08 -0.62
C VAL A 58 10.43 -18.28 -1.90
N CYS A 59 10.44 -16.96 -1.79
CA CYS A 59 10.08 -16.09 -2.91
C CYS A 59 11.25 -15.75 -3.85
N ASP A 60 12.49 -16.08 -3.48
CA ASP A 60 13.69 -15.75 -4.26
C ASP A 60 14.78 -16.81 -4.01
N ASP A 61 15.50 -17.21 -5.05
CA ASP A 61 16.56 -18.20 -4.96
C ASP A 61 17.78 -17.72 -4.14
N GLN A 62 17.95 -16.42 -3.93
CA GLN A 62 18.95 -15.86 -3.03
C GLN A 62 18.80 -16.35 -1.58
N ALA A 63 17.65 -16.87 -1.20
CA ALA A 63 17.42 -17.47 0.11
C ALA A 63 18.42 -18.61 0.42
N ARG A 64 18.96 -19.28 -0.59
CA ARG A 64 20.02 -20.29 -0.44
C ARG A 64 21.24 -19.75 0.31
N MET A 65 21.58 -18.47 0.13
CA MET A 65 22.74 -17.83 0.78
C MET A 65 22.55 -17.66 2.30
N LEU A 66 21.30 -17.73 2.77
CA LEU A 66 20.96 -17.66 4.20
C LEU A 66 20.96 -19.03 4.87
N MET A 67 21.06 -20.11 4.08
CA MET A 67 20.90 -21.49 4.55
C MET A 67 22.22 -22.22 4.52
N SER A 68 22.33 -23.27 5.36
CA SER A 68 23.36 -24.29 5.25
C SER A 68 22.68 -25.68 5.17
N ARG A 69 23.25 -26.60 4.40
CA ARG A 69 22.81 -28.00 4.42
C ARG A 69 23.32 -28.68 5.69
N SER A 70 22.49 -29.52 6.28
CA SER A 70 22.89 -30.29 7.46
C SER A 70 23.97 -31.32 7.14
N ALA A 71 24.02 -31.83 5.91
CA ALA A 71 24.90 -32.91 5.50
C ALA A 71 26.01 -32.55 4.49
N SER A 72 26.01 -31.31 3.96
CA SER A 72 26.97 -30.90 2.92
C SER A 72 27.11 -29.38 2.89
N TYR A 73 28.33 -28.91 2.60
CA TYR A 73 28.62 -27.47 2.42
C TYR A 73 28.33 -26.97 1.00
N ASP A 74 27.91 -27.84 0.07
CA ASP A 74 27.61 -27.46 -1.30
C ASP A 74 26.21 -26.83 -1.42
N ILE A 75 26.18 -25.49 -1.42
CA ILE A 75 24.96 -24.66 -1.53
C ILE A 75 24.66 -24.32 -2.99
N ASP A 76 25.65 -24.39 -3.88
CA ASP A 76 25.53 -23.91 -5.26
C ASP A 76 24.54 -24.69 -6.11
N THR A 77 24.26 -25.95 -5.73
CA THR A 77 23.26 -26.80 -6.38
C THR A 77 21.86 -26.69 -5.79
N LEU A 78 21.66 -25.84 -4.77
CA LEU A 78 20.39 -25.70 -4.07
C LEU A 78 19.53 -24.62 -4.74
N HIS A 79 18.44 -25.03 -5.34
CA HIS A 79 17.41 -24.14 -5.89
C HIS A 79 16.23 -24.08 -4.96
N LEU A 80 16.06 -22.96 -4.24
CA LEU A 80 15.00 -22.72 -3.27
C LEU A 80 13.90 -21.80 -3.80
N GLY A 81 14.21 -20.97 -4.78
CA GLY A 81 13.30 -19.97 -5.30
C GLY A 81 11.99 -20.58 -5.79
N HIS A 82 10.87 -19.96 -5.43
CA HIS A 82 9.51 -20.36 -5.77
C HIS A 82 9.11 -21.76 -5.29
N ARG A 83 9.67 -22.20 -4.17
CA ARG A 83 9.38 -23.51 -3.55
C ARG A 83 8.80 -23.36 -2.16
N MET A 84 8.05 -24.38 -1.78
CA MET A 84 7.59 -24.57 -0.41
C MET A 84 8.68 -25.29 0.39
N VAL A 85 8.91 -24.80 1.60
CA VAL A 85 9.75 -25.47 2.60
C VAL A 85 8.93 -25.64 3.88
N THR A 86 9.23 -26.71 4.63
CA THR A 86 8.50 -27.06 5.83
C THR A 86 9.41 -26.95 7.04
N TYR A 87 8.97 -26.21 8.06
CA TYR A 87 9.67 -26.15 9.33
C TYR A 87 9.72 -27.54 9.99
N ALA A 88 10.94 -27.98 10.33
CA ALA A 88 11.23 -29.30 10.91
C ALA A 88 11.87 -29.18 12.30
N GLY A 89 11.43 -28.17 13.07
CA GLY A 89 11.94 -27.93 14.40
C GLY A 89 13.22 -27.10 14.42
N TYR A 90 13.91 -27.12 15.55
CA TYR A 90 15.15 -26.38 15.74
C TYR A 90 16.23 -27.26 16.38
N SER A 91 17.47 -26.81 16.32
CA SER A 91 18.59 -27.33 17.08
C SER A 91 19.32 -26.20 17.80
N THR A 92 19.97 -26.52 18.88
CA THR A 92 20.85 -25.59 19.59
C THR A 92 22.25 -25.66 18.93
N GLY A 93 22.83 -24.51 18.59
CA GLY A 93 24.18 -24.40 18.10
C GLY A 93 24.99 -23.45 18.98
N ASP A 94 26.34 -23.52 18.88
CA ASP A 94 27.20 -22.63 19.61
C ASP A 94 27.32 -21.29 18.88
N LEU A 95 27.22 -20.19 19.63
CA LEU A 95 27.63 -18.88 19.19
C LEU A 95 29.16 -18.68 19.38
N LEU A 96 29.73 -17.77 18.60
CA LEU A 96 31.13 -17.33 18.78
C LEU A 96 31.42 -16.86 20.22
N ASP A 97 30.41 -16.44 20.98
CA ASP A 97 30.47 -15.96 22.38
C ASP A 97 30.15 -17.05 23.41
N ASN A 98 30.15 -18.31 23.06
CA ASN A 98 29.81 -19.42 23.94
C ASN A 98 28.36 -19.38 24.51
N ARG A 99 27.41 -18.72 23.83
CA ARG A 99 25.99 -18.72 24.17
C ARG A 99 25.21 -19.60 23.21
N PRO A 100 24.27 -20.45 23.70
CA PRO A 100 23.48 -21.30 22.82
C PRO A 100 22.60 -20.48 21.88
N SER A 101 22.77 -20.66 20.57
CA SER A 101 21.91 -20.04 19.55
C SER A 101 20.94 -21.08 18.96
N ILE A 102 19.82 -20.60 18.48
CA ILE A 102 18.82 -21.43 17.80
C ILE A 102 19.13 -21.47 16.31
N ASN A 103 19.19 -22.66 15.78
CA ASN A 103 19.22 -22.94 14.34
C ASN A 103 17.88 -23.54 13.93
N LEU A 104 17.13 -22.86 13.09
CA LEU A 104 15.86 -23.34 12.58
C LEU A 104 16.11 -24.34 11.45
N ARG A 105 15.41 -25.47 11.48
CA ARG A 105 15.52 -26.55 10.48
C ARG A 105 14.35 -26.50 9.53
N PHE A 106 14.62 -26.65 8.23
CA PHE A 106 13.60 -26.71 7.20
C PHE A 106 13.83 -27.91 6.30
N ALA A 107 12.77 -28.62 5.99
CA ALA A 107 12.76 -29.68 4.99
C ALA A 107 12.44 -29.08 3.61
N SER A 108 13.23 -29.43 2.60
CA SER A 108 13.02 -29.12 1.19
C SER A 108 13.28 -30.36 0.35
N GLY A 109 12.23 -31.10 0.02
CA GLY A 109 12.35 -32.40 -0.62
C GLY A 109 13.12 -33.40 0.28
N ARG A 110 14.32 -33.83 -0.17
CA ARG A 110 15.21 -34.73 0.59
C ARG A 110 16.24 -33.99 1.45
N ASP A 111 16.36 -32.68 1.29
CA ASP A 111 17.34 -31.85 1.97
C ASP A 111 16.79 -31.32 3.29
N THR A 112 17.65 -31.28 4.31
CA THR A 112 17.41 -30.52 5.54
C THR A 112 18.31 -29.29 5.54
N LEU A 113 17.66 -28.14 5.62
CA LEU A 113 18.28 -26.82 5.59
C LEU A 113 18.34 -26.24 6.99
N LEU A 114 19.42 -25.55 7.32
CA LEU A 114 19.59 -24.87 8.59
C LEU A 114 19.66 -23.37 8.36
N TYR A 115 18.79 -22.63 9.05
CA TYR A 115 18.90 -21.17 9.16
C TYR A 115 19.47 -20.79 10.53
N ARG A 116 20.66 -20.22 10.52
CA ARG A 116 21.36 -19.79 11.75
C ARG A 116 20.82 -18.43 12.17
N THR A 117 20.07 -18.38 13.28
CA THR A 117 19.42 -17.15 13.72
C THR A 117 20.33 -16.20 14.49
N GLY A 118 21.40 -16.72 15.09
CA GLY A 118 22.23 -15.96 16.04
C GLY A 118 21.48 -15.50 17.30
N LYS A 119 20.31 -16.06 17.59
CA LYS A 119 19.42 -15.66 18.70
C LYS A 119 19.16 -16.81 19.66
N THR A 120 18.97 -16.50 20.92
CA THR A 120 18.38 -17.44 21.90
C THR A 120 16.86 -17.49 21.75
N MET A 121 16.21 -18.50 22.32
CA MET A 121 14.75 -18.66 22.22
C MET A 121 13.99 -17.45 22.79
N GLN A 122 14.49 -16.80 23.82
CA GLN A 122 13.86 -15.64 24.46
C GLN A 122 13.98 -14.33 23.62
N GLN A 123 14.90 -14.30 22.64
CA GLN A 123 15.12 -13.09 21.81
C GLN A 123 14.23 -13.00 20.58
N PHE A 124 13.38 -14.01 20.35
CA PHE A 124 12.43 -13.94 19.24
C PHE A 124 11.25 -13.05 19.58
N SER A 125 11.03 -12.05 18.74
CA SER A 125 9.82 -11.23 18.77
C SER A 125 8.71 -11.86 17.91
N PRO A 126 7.44 -11.53 18.15
CA PRO A 126 6.34 -11.94 17.26
C PRO A 126 6.51 -11.45 15.82
N SER A 127 7.26 -10.38 15.61
CA SER A 127 7.54 -9.83 14.27
C SER A 127 8.78 -10.44 13.61
N PHE A 128 9.37 -11.49 14.19
CA PHE A 128 10.52 -12.15 13.56
C PHE A 128 10.10 -12.79 12.24
N SER A 129 10.85 -12.51 11.20
CA SER A 129 10.70 -13.12 9.89
C SER A 129 12.07 -13.53 9.32
N ILE A 130 12.08 -14.59 8.54
CA ILE A 130 13.28 -14.99 7.79
C ILE A 130 13.23 -14.26 6.45
N PRO A 131 14.29 -13.54 6.07
CA PRO A 131 14.31 -12.86 4.78
C PRO A 131 14.03 -13.82 3.62
N LEU A 132 13.21 -13.38 2.66
CA LEU A 132 12.81 -14.15 1.48
C LEU A 132 11.88 -15.35 1.75
N PHE A 133 11.48 -15.56 2.99
CA PHE A 133 10.50 -16.58 3.39
C PHE A 133 9.16 -15.90 3.71
N ILE A 134 8.10 -16.37 3.09
CA ILE A 134 6.74 -15.90 3.34
C ILE A 134 6.02 -16.98 4.16
N ASP A 135 5.53 -16.58 5.32
CA ASP A 135 4.76 -17.45 6.21
C ASP A 135 3.40 -17.77 5.59
N MET A 136 3.15 -19.05 5.28
CA MET A 136 1.92 -19.50 4.63
C MET A 136 0.69 -19.43 5.55
N ASP A 137 0.87 -19.42 6.86
CA ASP A 137 -0.25 -19.23 7.79
C ASP A 137 -0.78 -17.79 7.69
N LEU A 138 0.09 -16.80 7.50
CA LEU A 138 -0.33 -15.40 7.25
C LEU A 138 -1.04 -15.25 5.91
N VAL A 139 -0.55 -15.93 4.86
CA VAL A 139 -1.22 -15.97 3.56
C VAL A 139 -2.61 -16.60 3.69
N ALA A 140 -2.72 -17.71 4.42
CA ALA A 140 -3.99 -18.38 4.67
C ALA A 140 -4.94 -17.53 5.52
N GLN A 141 -4.44 -16.78 6.52
CA GLN A 141 -5.24 -15.82 7.29
C GLN A 141 -5.78 -14.72 6.36
N ALA A 142 -4.92 -14.14 5.52
CA ALA A 142 -5.33 -13.12 4.55
C ALA A 142 -6.37 -13.66 3.56
N HIS A 143 -6.17 -14.87 3.05
CA HIS A 143 -7.13 -15.51 2.15
C HIS A 143 -8.50 -15.68 2.82
N ARG A 144 -8.55 -16.20 4.05
CA ARG A 144 -9.82 -16.38 4.78
C ARG A 144 -10.55 -15.08 5.05
N GLN A 145 -9.81 -13.96 5.26
CA GLN A 145 -10.41 -12.66 5.55
C GLN A 145 -10.88 -11.91 4.30
N LEU A 146 -10.26 -12.16 3.15
CA LEU A 146 -10.48 -11.37 1.93
C LEU A 146 -11.21 -12.12 0.81
N ALA A 147 -11.00 -13.41 0.66
CA ALA A 147 -11.58 -14.19 -0.46
C ALA A 147 -13.11 -14.12 -0.47
N GLY A 148 -13.67 -13.89 -1.64
CA GLY A 148 -15.10 -13.75 -1.87
C GLY A 148 -15.68 -12.38 -1.53
N ARG A 149 -14.92 -11.49 -0.86
CA ARG A 149 -15.39 -10.13 -0.55
C ARG A 149 -15.45 -9.28 -1.80
N GLU A 150 -16.45 -8.42 -1.84
CA GLU A 150 -16.59 -7.38 -2.85
C GLU A 150 -16.15 -6.05 -2.25
N LEU A 151 -15.15 -5.44 -2.86
CA LEU A 151 -14.50 -4.22 -2.41
C LEU A 151 -14.34 -3.26 -3.60
N TYR A 152 -14.02 -2.00 -3.32
CA TYR A 152 -13.64 -1.04 -4.35
C TYR A 152 -12.12 -0.89 -4.37
N ILE A 153 -11.50 -1.08 -5.54
CA ILE A 153 -10.06 -0.89 -5.71
C ILE A 153 -9.76 0.60 -5.91
N MET A 154 -8.79 1.10 -5.13
CA MET A 154 -8.41 2.52 -5.11
C MET A 154 -7.25 2.82 -6.06
N SER A 155 -6.45 1.83 -6.41
CA SER A 155 -5.25 1.99 -7.26
C SER A 155 -5.54 1.58 -8.70
N PRO A 156 -5.13 2.39 -9.70
CA PRO A 156 -5.17 1.99 -11.11
C PRO A 156 -3.99 1.11 -11.53
N ILE A 157 -3.04 0.84 -10.62
CA ILE A 157 -1.88 0.00 -10.90
C ILE A 157 -2.25 -1.45 -10.62
N TRP A 158 -2.55 -2.18 -11.68
CA TRP A 158 -2.87 -3.60 -11.65
C TRP A 158 -1.75 -4.40 -12.30
N TYR A 159 -1.77 -5.71 -12.11
CA TYR A 159 -0.82 -6.63 -12.72
C TYR A 159 -1.55 -7.81 -13.34
N ASP A 160 -1.03 -8.30 -14.46
CA ASP A 160 -1.50 -9.54 -15.05
C ASP A 160 -1.21 -10.72 -14.12
N ARG A 161 -2.16 -11.65 -14.00
CA ARG A 161 -2.06 -12.77 -13.05
C ARG A 161 -0.97 -13.78 -13.38
N SER A 162 -0.65 -13.94 -14.64
CA SER A 162 0.27 -14.96 -15.16
C SER A 162 1.65 -14.40 -15.46
N SER A 163 1.72 -13.27 -16.16
CA SER A 163 2.97 -12.64 -16.59
C SER A 163 3.54 -11.67 -15.56
N GLU A 164 2.75 -11.29 -14.54
CA GLU A 164 3.10 -10.27 -13.53
C GLU A 164 3.46 -8.91 -14.13
N GLN A 165 3.12 -8.69 -15.40
CA GLN A 165 3.34 -7.41 -16.07
C GLN A 165 2.35 -6.37 -15.56
N MET A 166 2.82 -5.14 -15.43
CA MET A 166 1.99 -4.02 -15.01
C MET A 166 0.96 -3.69 -16.09
N LEU A 167 -0.29 -3.56 -15.66
CA LEU A 167 -1.42 -3.15 -16.47
C LEU A 167 -1.87 -1.75 -16.06
N THR A 168 -2.39 -0.98 -17.00
CA THR A 168 -3.13 0.23 -16.67
C THR A 168 -4.56 -0.17 -16.35
N GLY A 169 -4.87 -0.26 -15.08
CA GLY A 169 -6.20 -0.60 -14.59
C GLY A 169 -7.07 0.64 -14.39
N ARG A 170 -8.22 0.40 -13.81
CA ARG A 170 -9.18 1.42 -13.39
C ARG A 170 -9.21 1.52 -11.88
N HIS A 171 -9.49 2.69 -11.32
CA HIS A 171 -9.69 2.85 -9.89
C HIS A 171 -11.15 3.17 -9.55
N TYR A 172 -11.50 3.04 -8.29
CA TYR A 172 -12.88 3.22 -7.78
C TYR A 172 -13.90 2.27 -8.40
N VAL A 173 -13.47 1.14 -8.93
CA VAL A 173 -14.36 0.10 -9.46
C VAL A 173 -14.55 -1.02 -8.46
N ARG A 174 -15.73 -1.62 -8.49
CA ARG A 174 -16.06 -2.76 -7.63
C ARG A 174 -15.40 -4.01 -8.15
N VAL A 175 -14.70 -4.71 -7.28
CA VAL A 175 -13.99 -5.96 -7.58
C VAL A 175 -14.38 -7.02 -6.57
N ARG A 176 -14.36 -8.29 -6.99
CA ARG A 176 -14.45 -9.44 -6.09
C ARG A 176 -13.04 -10.01 -5.90
N ILE A 177 -12.64 -10.17 -4.65
CA ILE A 177 -11.38 -10.84 -4.34
C ILE A 177 -11.52 -12.34 -4.59
N ASP A 178 -10.74 -12.89 -5.49
CA ASP A 178 -10.81 -14.32 -5.85
C ASP A 178 -9.93 -15.17 -4.94
N SER A 179 -8.71 -14.72 -4.68
CA SER A 179 -7.79 -15.43 -3.78
C SER A 179 -6.66 -14.53 -3.29
N VAL A 180 -5.98 -14.97 -2.24
CA VAL A 180 -4.70 -14.42 -1.79
C VAL A 180 -3.64 -15.50 -1.87
N GLN A 181 -2.50 -15.18 -2.43
CA GLN A 181 -1.36 -16.06 -2.66
C GLN A 181 -0.07 -15.44 -2.11
N PRO A 182 1.00 -16.24 -1.91
CA PRO A 182 2.29 -15.68 -1.54
C PRO A 182 2.81 -14.74 -2.63
N GLY A 183 3.41 -13.64 -2.21
CA GLY A 183 3.91 -12.58 -3.06
C GLY A 183 5.42 -12.64 -3.30
N ASN A 184 6.07 -11.50 -3.19
CA ASN A 184 7.49 -11.34 -3.39
C ASN A 184 8.20 -10.84 -2.11
N LYS A 185 9.52 -10.63 -2.18
CA LYS A 185 10.35 -10.22 -1.03
C LYS A 185 9.98 -8.87 -0.41
N VAL A 186 9.32 -8.01 -1.15
CA VAL A 186 8.96 -6.65 -0.70
C VAL A 186 7.49 -6.59 -0.30
N LEU A 187 6.64 -7.24 -1.10
CA LEU A 187 5.19 -7.25 -0.96
C LEU A 187 4.73 -8.72 -0.82
N PRO A 188 4.64 -9.22 0.42
CA PRO A 188 4.50 -10.66 0.69
C PRO A 188 3.15 -11.25 0.31
N LEU A 189 2.14 -10.44 0.02
CA LEU A 189 0.84 -10.92 -0.42
C LEU A 189 0.57 -10.52 -1.87
N ARG A 190 -0.01 -11.44 -2.61
CA ARG A 190 -0.54 -11.26 -3.95
C ARG A 190 -2.06 -11.46 -3.91
N VAL A 191 -2.81 -10.39 -4.09
CA VAL A 191 -4.28 -10.40 -4.05
C VAL A 191 -4.82 -10.43 -5.46
N LEU A 192 -5.47 -11.54 -5.82
CA LEU A 192 -6.11 -11.76 -7.12
C LEU A 192 -7.56 -11.35 -7.04
N PHE A 193 -8.05 -10.65 -8.06
CA PHE A 193 -9.43 -10.16 -8.10
C PHE A 193 -10.00 -10.15 -9.51
N THR A 194 -11.32 -10.04 -9.59
CA THR A 194 -12.09 -9.87 -10.82
C THR A 194 -12.91 -8.58 -10.71
N ALA A 195 -12.76 -7.68 -11.68
CA ALA A 195 -13.60 -6.48 -11.79
C ALA A 195 -15.03 -6.86 -12.17
N LEU A 196 -16.03 -6.36 -11.43
CA LEU A 196 -17.42 -6.83 -11.58
C LEU A 196 -18.15 -6.17 -12.75
N ASP A 197 -17.67 -5.05 -13.23
CA ASP A 197 -18.30 -4.27 -14.33
C ASP A 197 -17.71 -4.58 -15.72
N GLY A 198 -16.56 -5.23 -15.80
CA GLY A 198 -15.87 -5.54 -17.07
C GLY A 198 -15.35 -6.99 -17.13
N GLY A 199 -15.33 -7.69 -16.00
CA GLY A 199 -14.85 -9.07 -15.93
C GLY A 199 -13.32 -9.22 -16.04
N GLU A 200 -12.57 -8.12 -15.98
CA GLU A 200 -11.12 -8.16 -16.04
C GLU A 200 -10.54 -8.90 -14.84
N HIS A 201 -9.64 -9.82 -15.11
CA HIS A 201 -8.90 -10.56 -14.12
C HIS A 201 -7.52 -9.94 -13.90
N ALA A 202 -7.23 -9.53 -12.70
CA ALA A 202 -5.95 -8.90 -12.38
C ALA A 202 -5.50 -9.25 -10.95
N MET A 203 -4.35 -8.73 -10.57
CA MET A 203 -3.85 -8.81 -9.21
C MET A 203 -3.18 -7.51 -8.77
N VAL A 204 -2.99 -7.37 -7.46
CA VAL A 204 -2.14 -6.35 -6.84
C VAL A 204 -1.22 -6.98 -5.81
N TRP A 205 -0.06 -6.37 -5.65
CA TRP A 205 0.89 -6.70 -4.58
C TRP A 205 0.56 -5.90 -3.33
N VAL A 206 0.54 -6.55 -2.17
CA VAL A 206 0.13 -5.96 -0.89
C VAL A 206 1.23 -6.14 0.14
N ALA A 207 1.57 -5.04 0.81
CA ALA A 207 2.49 -5.03 1.95
C ALA A 207 1.78 -5.51 3.22
N THR A 208 2.51 -6.25 4.04
CA THR A 208 2.11 -6.58 5.41
C THR A 208 2.80 -5.67 6.43
N ASP A 209 3.81 -4.94 6.01
CA ASP A 209 4.55 -3.99 6.83
C ASP A 209 3.81 -2.64 6.89
N ARG A 210 3.57 -2.15 8.09
CA ARG A 210 2.93 -0.85 8.36
C ARG A 210 3.77 0.36 7.90
N THR A 211 5.04 0.17 7.59
CA THR A 211 5.89 1.26 7.05
C THR A 211 5.53 1.57 5.60
N MET A 212 5.02 0.60 4.85
CA MET A 212 4.55 0.73 3.45
C MET A 212 3.03 1.00 3.38
N ARG A 213 2.59 2.11 3.99
CA ARG A 213 1.16 2.42 4.13
C ARG A 213 0.40 2.53 2.81
N ASP A 214 1.03 3.05 1.77
CA ASP A 214 0.49 3.20 0.41
C ASP A 214 0.31 1.87 -0.33
N ARG A 215 0.93 0.80 0.15
CA ARG A 215 0.84 -0.56 -0.38
C ARG A 215 0.11 -1.52 0.55
N GLY A 216 -0.40 -1.05 1.66
CA GLY A 216 -1.25 -1.82 2.57
C GLY A 216 -2.64 -2.07 1.98
N ILE A 217 -3.33 -3.08 2.49
CA ILE A 217 -4.66 -3.47 2.01
C ILE A 217 -5.67 -2.33 2.08
N ASP A 218 -5.65 -1.55 3.17
CA ASP A 218 -6.60 -0.46 3.43
C ASP A 218 -6.34 0.79 2.54
N ALA A 219 -5.16 0.88 1.92
CA ALA A 219 -4.86 1.90 0.92
C ALA A 219 -5.27 1.47 -0.49
N LEU A 220 -5.28 0.17 -0.74
CA LEU A 220 -5.58 -0.40 -2.06
C LEU A 220 -7.06 -0.74 -2.23
N PHE A 221 -7.78 -1.02 -1.15
CA PHE A 221 -9.20 -1.43 -1.20
C PHE A 221 -10.01 -0.75 -0.10
N VAL A 222 -11.27 -0.46 -0.40
CA VAL A 222 -12.26 0.04 0.56
C VAL A 222 -13.58 -0.70 0.40
N GLU A 223 -14.36 -0.79 1.50
CA GLU A 223 -15.68 -1.42 1.48
C GLU A 223 -16.75 -0.51 0.89
N ARG A 224 -16.67 0.77 1.24
CA ARG A 224 -17.65 1.77 0.83
C ARG A 224 -17.40 2.23 -0.60
N ASP A 225 -18.47 2.42 -1.36
CA ASP A 225 -18.42 3.00 -2.69
C ASP A 225 -17.82 4.42 -2.64
N PRO A 226 -16.64 4.67 -3.24
CA PRO A 226 -16.05 6.01 -3.26
C PRO A 226 -16.94 7.05 -3.96
N ARG A 227 -17.82 6.64 -4.89
CA ARG A 227 -18.78 7.50 -5.56
C ARG A 227 -19.75 8.16 -4.57
N ALA A 228 -20.06 7.51 -3.45
CA ALA A 228 -21.00 8.01 -2.46
C ALA A 228 -20.59 9.34 -1.83
N ASP A 229 -19.29 9.63 -1.79
CA ASP A 229 -18.74 10.88 -1.25
C ASP A 229 -18.61 11.99 -2.32
N HIS A 230 -18.92 11.69 -3.59
CA HIS A 230 -18.75 12.55 -4.76
C HIS A 230 -20.01 12.60 -5.64
N ARG A 231 -21.18 12.72 -5.01
CA ARG A 231 -22.47 12.71 -5.71
C ARG A 231 -22.71 13.94 -6.58
N ASP A 232 -21.99 15.01 -6.32
CA ASP A 232 -21.98 16.27 -7.07
C ASP A 232 -21.28 16.14 -8.43
N ILE A 233 -20.41 15.15 -8.61
CA ILE A 233 -19.71 14.92 -9.86
C ILE A 233 -20.64 14.21 -10.86
N SER A 234 -20.69 14.68 -12.10
CA SER A 234 -21.52 14.07 -13.14
C SER A 234 -21.06 12.64 -13.49
N ASP A 235 -21.97 11.79 -13.99
CA ASP A 235 -21.62 10.43 -14.40
C ASP A 235 -20.61 10.41 -15.57
N ALA A 236 -20.66 11.41 -16.44
CA ALA A 236 -19.68 11.53 -17.53
C ALA A 236 -18.28 11.82 -17.00
N THR A 237 -18.15 12.78 -16.08
CA THR A 237 -16.90 13.11 -15.41
C THR A 237 -16.38 11.94 -14.57
N TRP A 238 -17.28 11.26 -13.84
CA TRP A 238 -16.90 10.08 -13.04
C TRP A 238 -16.33 8.95 -13.88
N ARG A 239 -16.88 8.71 -15.09
CA ARG A 239 -16.29 7.74 -16.03
C ARG A 239 -14.88 8.12 -16.48
N LEU A 240 -14.59 9.41 -16.65
CA LEU A 240 -13.23 9.87 -16.92
C LEU A 240 -12.31 9.59 -15.73
N ILE A 241 -12.76 9.95 -14.53
CA ILE A 241 -12.02 9.73 -13.28
C ILE A 241 -11.65 8.25 -13.13
N ILE A 242 -12.61 7.33 -13.22
CA ILE A 242 -12.38 5.87 -13.12
C ILE A 242 -11.26 5.40 -14.06
N ASN A 243 -11.19 5.97 -15.27
CA ASN A 243 -10.21 5.59 -16.30
C ASN A 243 -8.92 6.41 -16.24
N GLY A 244 -8.69 7.19 -15.19
CA GLY A 244 -7.49 8.02 -15.06
C GLY A 244 -7.36 9.10 -16.14
N LYS A 245 -8.49 9.61 -16.66
CA LYS A 245 -8.55 10.61 -17.71
C LYS A 245 -9.09 11.94 -17.19
N VAL A 246 -8.65 13.02 -17.82
CA VAL A 246 -9.15 14.36 -17.55
C VAL A 246 -9.69 15.00 -18.83
N ALA A 247 -10.58 15.98 -18.67
CA ALA A 247 -11.13 16.80 -19.74
C ALA A 247 -11.09 18.28 -19.34
N GLU A 248 -11.22 19.17 -20.31
CA GLU A 248 -11.38 20.61 -20.04
C GLU A 248 -12.58 20.84 -19.13
N ASP A 249 -12.49 21.92 -18.34
CA ASP A 249 -13.46 22.34 -17.35
C ASP A 249 -13.64 21.44 -16.13
N MET A 250 -12.89 20.35 -16.00
CA MET A 250 -12.82 19.60 -14.75
C MET A 250 -12.20 20.46 -13.64
N THR A 251 -12.74 20.32 -12.44
CA THR A 251 -12.23 20.97 -11.23
C THR A 251 -10.90 20.35 -10.76
N LYS A 252 -10.18 21.07 -9.92
CA LYS A 252 -8.96 20.56 -9.28
C LYS A 252 -9.20 19.26 -8.49
N GLN A 253 -10.37 19.15 -7.83
CA GLN A 253 -10.76 17.95 -7.09
C GLN A 253 -10.96 16.76 -8.02
N GLU A 254 -11.69 16.93 -9.11
CA GLU A 254 -11.93 15.89 -10.11
C GLU A 254 -10.61 15.42 -10.75
N CYS A 255 -9.71 16.38 -11.07
CA CYS A 255 -8.40 16.03 -11.61
C CYS A 255 -7.52 15.26 -10.59
N ARG A 256 -7.61 15.58 -9.29
CA ARG A 256 -6.94 14.80 -8.24
C ARG A 256 -7.53 13.39 -8.09
N LEU A 257 -8.83 13.27 -8.20
CA LEU A 257 -9.48 11.95 -8.20
C LEU A 257 -9.04 11.12 -9.40
N ALA A 258 -8.86 11.74 -10.58
CA ALA A 258 -8.45 11.05 -11.80
C ALA A 258 -6.97 10.65 -11.81
N LEU A 259 -6.07 11.55 -11.42
CA LEU A 259 -4.62 11.39 -11.63
C LEU A 259 -3.81 11.30 -10.33
N GLY A 260 -4.47 11.45 -9.18
CA GLY A 260 -3.78 11.58 -7.90
C GLY A 260 -3.20 12.98 -7.66
N SER A 261 -2.37 13.11 -6.63
CA SER A 261 -1.73 14.38 -6.28
C SER A 261 -0.57 14.70 -7.22
N PRO A 262 -0.46 15.96 -7.69
CA PRO A 262 0.67 16.36 -8.50
C PRO A 262 1.96 16.40 -7.67
N LYS A 263 3.11 16.17 -8.31
CA LYS A 263 4.42 16.28 -7.68
C LYS A 263 4.78 17.73 -7.32
N ARG A 264 4.36 18.69 -8.15
CA ARG A 264 4.62 20.10 -7.97
C ARG A 264 3.43 20.93 -8.45
N ILE A 265 3.09 21.94 -7.68
CA ILE A 265 2.12 22.98 -8.04
C ILE A 265 2.88 24.30 -8.16
N THR A 266 2.70 24.99 -9.28
CA THR A 266 3.28 26.32 -9.50
C THR A 266 2.13 27.31 -9.73
N PRO A 267 1.78 28.14 -8.74
CA PRO A 267 0.80 29.21 -8.92
C PRO A 267 1.40 30.35 -9.72
N ILE A 268 0.61 30.99 -10.57
CA ILE A 268 0.91 32.21 -11.29
C ILE A 268 -0.12 33.24 -10.86
N HIS A 269 0.33 34.28 -10.22
CA HIS A 269 -0.51 35.41 -9.83
C HIS A 269 -0.35 36.52 -10.87
N ASP A 270 -1.40 36.78 -11.62
CA ASP A 270 -1.49 37.94 -12.50
C ASP A 270 -2.85 38.63 -12.33
N GLN A 271 -3.02 39.80 -12.97
CA GLN A 271 -4.24 40.60 -12.89
C GLN A 271 -5.46 39.90 -13.55
N SER A 272 -5.25 38.79 -14.24
CA SER A 272 -6.29 38.05 -15.00
C SER A 272 -6.83 36.78 -14.33
N GLY A 273 -6.57 36.60 -13.02
CA GLY A 273 -7.10 35.49 -12.24
C GLY A 273 -6.06 34.56 -11.64
N LEU A 274 -6.54 33.56 -10.88
CA LEU A 274 -5.68 32.56 -10.27
C LEU A 274 -5.35 31.47 -11.28
N ARG A 275 -4.09 31.40 -11.70
CA ARG A 275 -3.60 30.36 -12.60
C ARG A 275 -2.66 29.43 -11.87
N GLU A 276 -2.73 28.13 -12.20
CA GLU A 276 -1.85 27.12 -11.61
C GLU A 276 -1.41 26.10 -12.64
N TYR A 277 -0.11 25.72 -12.59
CA TYR A 277 0.41 24.54 -13.26
C TYR A 277 0.61 23.40 -12.25
N TRP A 278 0.07 22.26 -12.56
CA TRP A 278 0.29 21.01 -11.84
C TRP A 278 1.15 20.08 -12.67
N TYR A 279 2.26 19.62 -12.11
CA TYR A 279 3.21 18.74 -12.79
C TYR A 279 3.18 17.36 -12.19
N TYR A 280 3.14 16.38 -13.07
CA TYR A 280 3.15 14.94 -12.76
C TYR A 280 4.43 14.30 -13.30
N ASP A 281 4.60 12.98 -13.09
CA ASP A 281 5.69 12.20 -13.65
C ASP A 281 5.62 12.15 -15.19
N GLY A 282 6.76 11.83 -15.82
CA GLY A 282 6.83 11.67 -17.27
C GLY A 282 6.64 12.95 -18.09
N GLY A 283 6.62 14.14 -17.43
CA GLY A 283 6.42 15.43 -18.11
C GLY A 283 4.96 15.79 -18.36
N ALA A 284 4.02 15.03 -17.76
CA ALA A 284 2.60 15.37 -17.80
C ALA A 284 2.31 16.63 -16.98
N TYR A 285 1.39 17.47 -17.47
CA TYR A 285 1.00 18.69 -16.76
C TYR A 285 -0.49 19.02 -16.96
N LEU A 286 -1.05 19.71 -15.97
CA LEU A 286 -2.37 20.35 -16.04
C LEU A 286 -2.23 21.83 -15.81
N PHE A 287 -2.99 22.65 -16.54
CA PHE A 287 -3.06 24.10 -16.39
C PHE A 287 -4.48 24.53 -16.04
N PHE A 288 -4.62 25.16 -14.89
CA PHE A 288 -5.89 25.65 -14.37
C PHE A 288 -5.99 27.18 -14.44
N VAL A 289 -7.20 27.65 -14.73
CA VAL A 289 -7.59 29.05 -14.60
C VAL A 289 -8.85 29.08 -13.72
N ASP A 290 -8.80 29.85 -12.63
CA ASP A 290 -9.90 30.00 -11.65
C ASP A 290 -10.45 28.66 -11.15
N GLY A 291 -9.56 27.67 -10.96
CA GLY A 291 -9.89 26.35 -10.44
C GLY A 291 -10.38 25.33 -11.46
N LEU A 292 -10.57 25.71 -12.73
CA LEU A 292 -11.00 24.82 -13.81
C LEU A 292 -9.83 24.49 -14.75
N LEU A 293 -9.77 23.23 -15.17
CA LEU A 293 -8.77 22.74 -16.12
C LEU A 293 -9.01 23.36 -17.51
N LYS A 294 -7.98 24.01 -18.07
CA LYS A 294 -8.04 24.64 -19.40
C LYS A 294 -7.13 24.01 -20.42
N ARG A 295 -6.01 23.44 -19.98
CA ARG A 295 -5.07 22.72 -20.86
C ARG A 295 -4.40 21.61 -20.09
N PHE A 296 -4.08 20.54 -20.78
CA PHE A 296 -3.33 19.41 -20.20
C PHE A 296 -2.51 18.68 -21.27
N ARG A 297 -1.52 17.99 -20.78
CA ARG A 297 -0.74 16.99 -21.52
C ARG A 297 -0.48 15.82 -20.56
N LEU A 298 -0.87 14.61 -20.97
CA LEU A 298 -0.64 13.35 -20.25
C LEU A 298 0.37 12.48 -20.97
#